data_602a040b997041b5f0e60c195f3770ae
#
_entry.id   602a040b997041b5f0e60c195f3770ae
#
_cell.length_a   1.000
_cell.length_b   1.000
_cell.length_c   1.000
_cell.angle_alpha   90.00
_cell.angle_beta   90.00
_cell.angle_gamma   90.00
#
_symmetry.space_group_name_H-M   'P 1'
#
loop_
_entity.id
_entity.type
_entity.pdbx_description
1 polymer ?
#
loop_
_entity_poly.entity_id
_entity_poly.type
_entity_poly.pdbx_seq_one_letter_code
_entity_poly.pdbx_strand_id
1 'polypeptide(L)'
;IESNLLGWEPNQIISEITEDAVMWATDGIDDRSVAFAARMMEQDVEVRIVDKDAVLSGHKLSRGSVVVIAMDNPEINNLPDMIKVVSEELNIAIMSLESGFGPEELPDWGGRHFRLLEKPQIAMLSHEGFNSYDVGVSLWSIDHHLGIRHSQLNASLASYGDLRRYNTIIVPSGRSLNEYTLKILKDWVSQGGTLIAHNSSTRSLASDKGIGSVKQLQNTFENSKEYNFDLMREIYALDNYINKDMTNENNVNFELSYPWEEIEEFLSENELKERDKWQSIFMPSGSFVAGRIDNEHWLTFGTTETIPVLYSN
;
A
#
# COMPACT_ATOMS: atom_id res chain seq x y z
N ILE A 1 -9.74 14.77 -29.83
CA ILE A 1 -9.47 15.91 -28.94
C ILE A 1 -8.06 15.68 -28.43
N GLU A 2 -7.07 16.23 -29.16
CA GLU A 2 -5.71 16.35 -28.67
C GLU A 2 -5.75 17.34 -27.52
N SER A 3 -5.76 16.83 -26.29
CA SER A 3 -5.46 17.66 -25.13
C SER A 3 -3.97 18.02 -25.24
N ASN A 4 -3.70 19.21 -25.70
CA ASN A 4 -2.41 19.86 -25.52
C ASN A 4 -2.16 19.99 -24.02
N LEU A 5 -1.62 18.98 -23.37
CA LEU A 5 -0.82 19.10 -22.17
C LEU A 5 0.51 19.75 -22.59
N LEU A 6 0.37 20.97 -23.14
CA LEU A 6 1.48 21.79 -23.57
C LEU A 6 2.32 22.12 -22.34
N GLY A 7 3.51 21.59 -22.30
CA GLY A 7 4.59 22.10 -21.48
C GLY A 7 4.95 21.35 -20.23
N TRP A 8 4.42 20.15 -19.98
CA TRP A 8 5.00 19.27 -18.98
C TRP A 8 5.97 18.28 -19.65
N GLU A 9 7.16 18.77 -19.98
CA GLU A 9 8.30 17.86 -20.12
C GLU A 9 8.73 17.51 -18.70
N PRO A 10 8.83 16.21 -18.33
CA PRO A 10 9.42 15.85 -17.06
C PRO A 10 10.81 16.44 -17.04
N ASN A 11 11.09 17.30 -16.07
CA ASN A 11 12.43 17.82 -15.85
C ASN A 11 13.37 16.62 -15.81
N GLN A 12 14.30 16.56 -16.75
CA GLN A 12 15.31 15.52 -16.75
C GLN A 12 16.17 15.74 -15.52
N ILE A 13 16.08 14.83 -14.57
CA ILE A 13 16.86 14.91 -13.33
C ILE A 13 18.29 14.52 -13.71
N ILE A 14 19.20 15.48 -13.68
CA ILE A 14 20.62 15.23 -13.92
C ILE A 14 21.22 14.83 -12.58
N SER A 15 21.59 13.55 -12.45
CA SER A 15 22.38 13.05 -11.32
C SER A 15 23.86 13.17 -11.67
N GLU A 16 24.62 13.91 -10.89
CA GLU A 16 26.09 13.86 -10.98
C GLU A 16 26.57 12.65 -10.18
N ILE A 17 26.80 11.54 -10.87
CA ILE A 17 27.36 10.34 -10.27
C ILE A 17 28.86 10.42 -10.36
N THR A 18 29.52 10.61 -9.21
CA THR A 18 30.96 10.64 -9.08
C THR A 18 31.52 9.24 -8.80
N GLU A 19 32.57 8.85 -9.54
CA GLU A 19 33.24 7.55 -9.37
C GLU A 19 33.94 7.43 -8.01
N ASP A 20 34.44 8.57 -7.48
CA ASP A 20 35.15 8.63 -6.20
C ASP A 20 34.22 8.65 -4.97
N ALA A 21 32.90 8.65 -5.17
CA ALA A 21 31.96 8.61 -4.06
C ALA A 21 32.03 7.27 -3.31
N VAL A 22 31.90 7.33 -1.99
CA VAL A 22 31.89 6.13 -1.15
C VAL A 22 30.50 5.49 -1.07
N MET A 23 29.47 6.29 -1.40
CA MET A 23 28.08 5.84 -1.45
C MET A 23 27.21 6.74 -2.35
N TRP A 24 26.11 6.17 -2.78
CA TRP A 24 25.11 6.84 -3.61
C TRP A 24 23.73 6.66 -2.96
N ALA A 25 22.96 7.73 -2.89
CA ALA A 25 21.67 7.71 -2.23
C ALA A 25 20.57 8.36 -3.09
N THR A 26 19.35 7.87 -2.92
CA THR A 26 18.14 8.53 -3.43
C THR A 26 17.16 8.81 -2.30
N ASP A 27 16.41 9.92 -2.38
CA ASP A 27 15.50 10.35 -1.32
C ASP A 27 14.28 9.39 -1.24
N GLY A 28 13.94 8.97 -0.03
CA GLY A 28 12.80 8.10 0.26
C GLY A 28 11.43 8.75 0.05
N ILE A 29 11.36 10.07 -0.16
CA ILE A 29 10.12 10.76 -0.52
C ILE A 29 9.70 10.42 -1.96
N ASP A 30 10.67 10.12 -2.84
CA ASP A 30 10.40 9.68 -4.21
C ASP A 30 10.07 8.18 -4.23
N ASP A 31 8.85 7.81 -4.64
CA ASP A 31 8.40 6.42 -4.69
C ASP A 31 9.21 5.55 -5.67
N ARG A 32 9.88 6.17 -6.66
CA ARG A 32 10.81 5.50 -7.57
C ARG A 32 12.05 4.96 -6.85
N SER A 33 12.33 5.43 -5.64
CA SER A 33 13.40 4.88 -4.79
C SER A 33 13.22 3.39 -4.51
N VAL A 34 11.98 2.92 -4.40
CA VAL A 34 11.65 1.50 -4.22
C VAL A 34 12.01 0.69 -5.48
N ALA A 35 11.67 1.22 -6.65
CA ALA A 35 12.05 0.60 -7.93
C ALA A 35 13.57 0.62 -8.15
N PHE A 36 14.24 1.70 -7.75
CA PHE A 36 15.69 1.78 -7.78
C PHE A 36 16.33 0.67 -6.91
N ALA A 37 15.91 0.54 -5.66
CA ALA A 37 16.38 -0.53 -4.77
C ALA A 37 16.15 -1.91 -5.37
N ALA A 38 14.95 -2.18 -5.89
CA ALA A 38 14.57 -3.45 -6.46
C ALA A 38 15.44 -3.83 -7.68
N ARG A 39 15.66 -2.89 -8.62
CA ARG A 39 16.49 -3.12 -9.82
C ARG A 39 17.97 -3.28 -9.50
N MET A 40 18.48 -2.54 -8.52
CA MET A 40 19.86 -2.73 -8.05
C MET A 40 20.02 -4.12 -7.42
N MET A 41 19.11 -4.55 -6.54
CA MET A 41 19.14 -5.90 -5.93
C MET A 41 18.95 -7.01 -6.96
N GLU A 42 18.18 -6.77 -8.05
CA GLU A 42 18.05 -7.75 -9.14
C GLU A 42 19.39 -8.01 -9.86
N GLN A 43 20.28 -7.03 -9.86
CA GLN A 43 21.65 -7.12 -10.38
C GLN A 43 22.66 -7.54 -9.30
N ASP A 44 22.18 -8.13 -8.20
CA ASP A 44 22.99 -8.63 -7.07
C ASP A 44 23.79 -7.54 -6.34
N VAL A 45 23.35 -6.27 -6.40
CA VAL A 45 23.88 -5.15 -5.64
C VAL A 45 23.26 -5.16 -4.24
N GLU A 46 24.09 -5.08 -3.20
CA GLU A 46 23.65 -4.88 -1.82
C GLU A 46 23.18 -3.44 -1.61
N VAL A 47 21.97 -3.28 -1.09
CA VAL A 47 21.28 -2.02 -0.93
C VAL A 47 20.82 -1.85 0.50
N ARG A 48 20.94 -0.65 1.05
CA ARG A 48 20.43 -0.32 2.39
C ARG A 48 19.28 0.67 2.31
N ILE A 49 18.42 0.62 3.32
CA ILE A 49 17.36 1.59 3.57
C ILE A 49 17.62 2.36 4.86
N VAL A 50 17.30 3.64 4.85
CA VAL A 50 17.42 4.52 6.02
C VAL A 50 16.07 4.52 6.76
N ASP A 51 16.03 4.05 8.00
CA ASP A 51 14.79 3.96 8.78
C ASP A 51 14.52 5.17 9.69
N LYS A 52 15.44 6.15 9.69
CA LYS A 52 15.34 7.42 10.42
C LYS A 52 16.06 8.52 9.63
N ASP A 53 15.49 9.72 9.59
CA ASP A 53 16.14 10.86 8.94
C ASP A 53 17.61 10.98 9.31
N ALA A 54 18.46 11.17 8.32
CA ALA A 54 19.91 11.32 8.44
C ALA A 54 20.41 12.51 7.62
N VAL A 55 21.61 12.98 7.91
CA VAL A 55 22.32 13.97 7.11
C VAL A 55 23.74 13.47 6.90
N LEU A 56 24.13 13.16 5.67
CA LEU A 56 25.45 12.68 5.31
C LEU A 56 26.06 13.61 4.25
N SER A 57 27.32 13.99 4.41
CA SER A 57 28.00 14.92 3.48
C SER A 57 27.20 16.20 3.19
N GLY A 58 26.38 16.68 4.15
CA GLY A 58 25.51 17.86 3.96
C GLY A 58 24.19 17.59 3.23
N HIS A 59 23.96 16.37 2.75
CA HIS A 59 22.71 15.96 2.11
C HIS A 59 21.74 15.35 3.12
N LYS A 60 20.48 15.80 3.08
CA LYS A 60 19.41 15.23 3.89
C LYS A 60 18.94 13.94 3.24
N LEU A 61 18.89 12.87 4.02
CA LEU A 61 18.28 11.60 3.68
C LEU A 61 17.02 11.43 4.53
N SER A 62 15.87 11.48 3.92
CA SER A 62 14.61 11.25 4.61
C SER A 62 14.43 9.77 4.94
N ARG A 63 13.66 9.46 5.95
CA ARG A 63 13.25 8.08 6.25
C ARG A 63 12.69 7.41 4.97
N GLY A 64 13.18 6.22 4.65
CA GLY A 64 12.85 5.53 3.40
C GLY A 64 13.88 5.76 2.28
N SER A 65 14.87 6.63 2.48
CA SER A 65 15.96 6.79 1.51
C SER A 65 16.72 5.50 1.28
N VAL A 66 17.06 5.26 0.02
CA VAL A 66 17.80 4.08 -0.43
C VAL A 66 19.24 4.45 -0.66
N VAL A 67 20.16 3.63 -0.15
CA VAL A 67 21.59 3.90 -0.20
C VAL A 67 22.33 2.66 -0.73
N VAL A 68 23.21 2.88 -1.69
CA VAL A 68 24.16 1.88 -2.19
C VAL A 68 25.56 2.29 -1.72
N ILE A 69 26.27 1.39 -1.07
CA ILE A 69 27.57 1.65 -0.46
C ILE A 69 28.63 0.83 -1.19
N ALA A 70 29.73 1.47 -1.62
CA ALA A 70 30.80 0.80 -2.33
C ALA A 70 31.43 -0.34 -1.49
N MET A 71 31.56 -0.14 -0.18
CA MET A 71 32.15 -1.12 0.74
C MET A 71 31.27 -2.38 0.91
N ASP A 72 29.95 -2.27 0.75
CA ASP A 72 29.05 -3.43 0.78
C ASP A 72 29.14 -4.24 -0.54
N ASN A 73 29.66 -3.63 -1.62
CA ASN A 73 29.69 -4.18 -2.97
C ASN A 73 31.12 -4.30 -3.55
N PRO A 74 32.06 -4.89 -2.83
CA PRO A 74 33.49 -4.89 -3.21
C PRO A 74 33.80 -5.68 -4.50
N GLU A 75 32.93 -6.62 -4.86
CA GLU A 75 33.11 -7.46 -6.05
C GLU A 75 32.57 -6.80 -7.34
N ILE A 76 31.91 -5.64 -7.23
CA ILE A 76 31.26 -4.95 -8.35
C ILE A 76 32.10 -3.76 -8.79
N ASN A 77 32.88 -3.94 -9.86
CA ASN A 77 33.84 -2.93 -10.33
C ASN A 77 33.17 -1.75 -11.06
N ASN A 78 31.97 -1.94 -11.64
CA ASN A 78 31.25 -0.93 -12.44
C ASN A 78 30.01 -0.38 -11.73
N LEU A 79 30.03 -0.34 -10.41
CA LEU A 79 28.88 0.08 -9.59
C LEU A 79 28.36 1.47 -9.95
N PRO A 80 29.18 2.53 -10.16
CA PRO A 80 28.71 3.84 -10.60
C PRO A 80 27.95 3.82 -11.93
N ASP A 81 28.42 3.04 -12.90
CA ASP A 81 27.76 2.90 -14.20
C ASP A 81 26.40 2.21 -14.07
N MET A 82 26.30 1.15 -13.25
CA MET A 82 25.04 0.46 -12.98
C MET A 82 24.02 1.41 -12.34
N ILE A 83 24.45 2.18 -11.33
CA ILE A 83 23.61 3.19 -10.67
C ILE A 83 23.15 4.22 -11.68
N LYS A 84 24.03 4.69 -12.57
CA LYS A 84 23.71 5.65 -13.61
C LYS A 84 22.64 5.12 -14.56
N VAL A 85 22.81 3.93 -15.08
CA VAL A 85 21.83 3.31 -15.99
C VAL A 85 20.44 3.21 -15.33
N VAL A 86 20.39 2.69 -14.11
CA VAL A 86 19.10 2.53 -13.41
C VAL A 86 18.48 3.90 -13.04
N SER A 87 19.29 4.87 -12.67
CA SER A 87 18.81 6.22 -12.36
C SER A 87 18.23 6.95 -13.59
N GLU A 88 18.87 6.77 -14.75
CA GLU A 88 18.39 7.32 -16.03
C GLU A 88 17.08 6.64 -16.47
N GLU A 89 16.99 5.30 -16.38
CA GLU A 89 15.78 4.55 -16.71
C GLU A 89 14.57 4.97 -15.86
N LEU A 90 14.80 5.22 -14.58
CA LEU A 90 13.77 5.63 -13.63
C LEU A 90 13.56 7.15 -13.59
N ASN A 91 14.44 7.93 -14.21
CA ASN A 91 14.50 9.38 -14.07
C ASN A 91 14.47 9.82 -12.59
N ILE A 92 15.31 9.21 -11.76
CA ILE A 92 15.40 9.47 -10.32
C ILE A 92 16.72 10.18 -9.97
N ALA A 93 16.66 11.11 -9.03
CA ALA A 93 17.85 11.83 -8.55
C ALA A 93 18.71 10.92 -7.68
N ILE A 94 20.01 10.90 -7.95
CA ILE A 94 21.01 10.25 -7.11
C ILE A 94 21.96 11.31 -6.54
N MET A 95 22.20 11.23 -5.26
CA MET A 95 23.20 12.01 -4.53
C MET A 95 24.46 11.19 -4.36
N SER A 96 25.59 11.71 -4.80
CA SER A 96 26.90 11.12 -4.54
C SER A 96 27.48 11.66 -3.22
N LEU A 97 27.84 10.78 -2.32
CA LEU A 97 28.26 11.09 -0.96
C LEU A 97 29.73 10.67 -0.75
N GLU A 98 30.57 11.62 -0.33
CA GLU A 98 31.99 11.40 -0.08
C GLU A 98 32.28 10.82 1.30
N SER A 99 31.33 10.91 2.23
CA SER A 99 31.46 10.46 3.60
C SER A 99 30.15 9.93 4.15
N GLY A 100 30.25 8.87 4.93
CA GLY A 100 29.11 8.30 5.65
C GLY A 100 28.92 8.82 7.07
N PHE A 101 29.70 9.83 7.47
CA PHE A 101 29.58 10.45 8.79
C PHE A 101 28.57 11.59 8.75
N GLY A 102 27.68 11.58 9.73
CA GLY A 102 26.71 12.63 9.98
C GLY A 102 27.05 13.46 11.21
N PRO A 103 26.24 14.48 11.55
CA PRO A 103 26.30 15.17 12.83
C PRO A 103 26.07 14.23 14.00
N GLU A 104 26.68 14.51 15.18
CA GLU A 104 26.66 13.64 16.35
C GLU A 104 25.25 13.15 16.81
N GLU A 105 24.19 13.93 16.52
CA GLU A 105 22.83 13.60 16.92
C GLU A 105 22.04 12.77 15.89
N LEU A 106 22.58 12.59 14.68
CA LEU A 106 21.92 11.92 13.57
C LEU A 106 22.62 10.58 13.23
N PRO A 107 21.90 9.64 12.61
CA PRO A 107 22.47 8.35 12.25
C PRO A 107 23.63 8.43 11.25
N ASP A 108 24.68 7.67 11.51
CA ASP A 108 25.75 7.38 10.58
C ASP A 108 25.48 6.08 9.79
N TRP A 109 26.11 5.95 8.63
CA TRP A 109 25.94 4.78 7.74
C TRP A 109 26.27 3.43 8.40
N GLY A 110 27.20 3.39 9.34
CA GLY A 110 27.57 2.20 10.12
C GLY A 110 26.59 1.88 11.25
N GLY A 111 25.61 2.76 11.51
CA GLY A 111 24.63 2.61 12.58
C GLY A 111 23.45 1.71 12.20
N ARG A 112 22.69 1.31 13.23
CA ARG A 112 21.53 0.42 13.12
C ARG A 112 20.39 0.95 12.22
N HIS A 113 20.45 2.24 11.88
CA HIS A 113 19.44 2.93 11.08
C HIS A 113 19.65 2.82 9.56
N PHE A 114 20.78 2.26 9.14
CA PHE A 114 21.08 1.93 7.74
C PHE A 114 20.99 0.41 7.55
N ARG A 115 19.78 -0.07 7.32
CA ARG A 115 19.45 -1.50 7.31
C ARG A 115 19.67 -2.10 5.92
N LEU A 116 20.44 -3.19 5.86
CA LEU A 116 20.60 -3.97 4.63
C LEU A 116 19.23 -4.55 4.22
N LEU A 117 18.87 -4.40 2.97
CA LEU A 117 17.68 -5.02 2.38
C LEU A 117 17.99 -6.44 1.95
N GLU A 118 17.03 -7.31 2.13
CA GLU A 118 17.07 -8.66 1.59
C GLU A 118 16.46 -8.67 0.18
N LYS A 119 17.17 -9.29 -0.78
CA LYS A 119 16.69 -9.41 -2.16
C LYS A 119 15.34 -10.12 -2.18
N PRO A 120 14.30 -9.51 -2.75
CA PRO A 120 12.98 -10.10 -2.79
C PRO A 120 12.94 -11.31 -3.73
N GLN A 121 12.48 -12.44 -3.21
CA GLN A 121 12.20 -13.67 -3.95
C GLN A 121 10.70 -13.90 -3.96
N ILE A 122 10.03 -13.34 -4.98
CA ILE A 122 8.58 -13.21 -5.01
C ILE A 122 7.93 -14.40 -5.69
N ALA A 123 6.90 -14.96 -5.03
CA ALA A 123 5.88 -15.78 -5.65
C ALA A 123 4.53 -15.08 -5.58
N MET A 124 3.70 -15.27 -6.59
CA MET A 124 2.33 -14.81 -6.57
C MET A 124 1.38 -15.97 -6.84
N LEU A 125 0.34 -16.11 -6.01
CA LEU A 125 -0.72 -17.04 -6.28
C LEU A 125 -1.57 -16.52 -7.45
N SER A 126 -1.80 -17.38 -8.43
CA SER A 126 -2.52 -17.02 -9.66
C SER A 126 -3.38 -18.20 -10.15
N HIS A 127 -3.97 -18.08 -11.32
CA HIS A 127 -4.80 -19.07 -12.00
C HIS A 127 -6.23 -19.18 -11.42
N GLU A 128 -6.81 -20.37 -11.44
CA GLU A 128 -8.21 -20.57 -11.10
C GLU A 128 -8.61 -20.05 -9.72
N GLY A 129 -9.63 -19.24 -9.69
CA GLY A 129 -10.21 -18.69 -8.46
C GLY A 129 -9.68 -17.32 -8.07
N PHE A 130 -8.68 -16.76 -8.75
CA PHE A 130 -8.21 -15.40 -8.54
C PHE A 130 -8.79 -14.44 -9.58
N ASN A 131 -8.98 -13.18 -9.17
CA ASN A 131 -9.42 -12.12 -10.06
C ASN A 131 -8.29 -11.77 -11.04
N SER A 132 -8.55 -11.93 -12.34
CA SER A 132 -7.54 -11.70 -13.38
C SER A 132 -7.04 -10.26 -13.46
N TYR A 133 -7.87 -9.27 -13.11
CA TYR A 133 -7.46 -7.87 -13.06
C TYR A 133 -6.48 -7.61 -11.92
N ASP A 134 -6.77 -8.12 -10.73
CA ASP A 134 -5.89 -7.96 -9.56
C ASP A 134 -4.55 -8.69 -9.75
N VAL A 135 -4.60 -9.89 -10.34
CA VAL A 135 -3.39 -10.61 -10.77
C VAL A 135 -2.62 -9.78 -11.78
N GLY A 136 -3.29 -9.23 -12.80
CA GLY A 136 -2.67 -8.41 -13.84
C GLY A 136 -2.03 -7.14 -13.31
N VAL A 137 -2.70 -6.42 -12.41
CA VAL A 137 -2.15 -5.21 -11.76
C VAL A 137 -0.92 -5.56 -10.92
N SER A 138 -0.98 -6.64 -10.15
CA SER A 138 0.16 -7.09 -9.34
C SER A 138 1.36 -7.47 -10.21
N LEU A 139 1.13 -8.21 -11.30
CA LEU A 139 2.16 -8.56 -12.28
C LEU A 139 2.77 -7.31 -12.90
N TRP A 140 1.94 -6.39 -13.35
CA TRP A 140 2.40 -5.14 -13.95
C TRP A 140 3.27 -4.34 -12.99
N SER A 141 2.87 -4.25 -11.72
CA SER A 141 3.64 -3.55 -10.69
C SER A 141 5.02 -4.20 -10.45
N ILE A 142 5.10 -5.53 -10.44
CA ILE A 142 6.37 -6.24 -10.25
C ILE A 142 7.26 -6.12 -11.50
N ASP A 143 6.69 -6.35 -12.69
CA ASP A 143 7.47 -6.40 -13.94
C ASP A 143 7.88 -5.00 -14.41
N HIS A 144 6.96 -4.03 -14.40
CA HIS A 144 7.21 -2.71 -14.97
C HIS A 144 7.71 -1.70 -13.94
N HIS A 145 7.06 -1.63 -12.78
CA HIS A 145 7.47 -0.64 -11.78
C HIS A 145 8.73 -1.08 -11.05
N LEU A 146 8.72 -2.27 -10.46
CA LEU A 146 9.89 -2.78 -9.74
C LEU A 146 10.98 -3.33 -10.67
N GLY A 147 10.61 -3.96 -11.79
CA GLY A 147 11.54 -4.53 -12.75
C GLY A 147 12.27 -5.77 -12.23
N ILE A 148 11.61 -6.61 -11.42
CA ILE A 148 12.22 -7.79 -10.78
C ILE A 148 11.52 -9.08 -11.17
N ARG A 149 12.26 -10.17 -11.07
CA ARG A 149 11.76 -11.52 -11.37
C ARG A 149 10.79 -12.02 -10.29
N HIS A 150 9.80 -12.76 -10.71
CA HIS A 150 8.85 -13.42 -9.83
C HIS A 150 8.38 -14.77 -10.39
N SER A 151 7.70 -15.56 -9.57
CA SER A 151 7.10 -16.84 -9.98
C SER A 151 5.59 -16.79 -9.79
N GLN A 152 4.84 -17.31 -10.78
CA GLN A 152 3.41 -17.52 -10.63
C GLN A 152 3.14 -18.95 -10.15
N LEU A 153 2.40 -19.08 -9.05
CA LEU A 153 2.06 -20.37 -8.45
C LEU A 153 0.55 -20.60 -8.58
N ASN A 154 0.18 -21.77 -9.06
CA ASN A 154 -1.21 -22.21 -8.95
C ASN A 154 -1.50 -22.56 -7.49
N ALA A 155 -2.53 -21.97 -6.89
CA ALA A 155 -2.89 -22.18 -5.49
C ALA A 155 -3.19 -23.66 -5.17
N SER A 156 -3.72 -24.42 -6.11
CA SER A 156 -3.95 -25.87 -5.95
C SER A 156 -2.65 -26.67 -5.93
N LEU A 157 -1.58 -26.15 -6.54
CA LEU A 157 -0.25 -26.77 -6.59
C LEU A 157 0.73 -26.16 -5.57
N ALA A 158 0.43 -25.02 -4.97
CA ALA A 158 1.26 -24.40 -3.94
C ALA A 158 1.49 -25.34 -2.75
N SER A 159 0.58 -26.29 -2.53
CA SER A 159 0.67 -27.33 -1.51
C SER A 159 1.74 -28.38 -1.79
N TYR A 160 2.20 -28.53 -3.01
CA TYR A 160 3.21 -29.53 -3.42
C TYR A 160 4.57 -28.94 -3.72
N GLY A 161 4.64 -27.59 -3.79
CA GLY A 161 5.87 -26.86 -4.09
C GLY A 161 6.70 -26.60 -2.85
N ASP A 162 8.04 -26.48 -3.02
CA ASP A 162 8.92 -26.01 -1.98
C ASP A 162 8.86 -24.49 -1.91
N LEU A 163 8.11 -23.95 -0.94
CA LEU A 163 7.97 -22.51 -0.74
C LEU A 163 9.18 -21.84 -0.11
N ARG A 164 10.18 -22.58 0.39
CA ARG A 164 11.37 -22.05 1.06
C ARG A 164 12.25 -21.23 0.16
N ARG A 165 12.13 -21.40 -1.17
CA ARG A 165 12.82 -20.58 -2.17
C ARG A 165 12.29 -19.15 -2.29
N TYR A 166 11.16 -18.84 -1.66
CA TYR A 166 10.53 -17.53 -1.69
C TYR A 166 10.56 -16.92 -0.29
N ASN A 167 10.85 -15.64 -0.21
CA ASN A 167 10.72 -14.88 1.02
C ASN A 167 9.45 -14.01 1.04
N THR A 168 8.80 -13.83 -0.13
CA THR A 168 7.57 -13.05 -0.25
C THR A 168 6.55 -13.81 -1.11
N ILE A 169 5.32 -13.96 -0.60
CA ILE A 169 4.19 -14.52 -1.34
C ILE A 169 3.06 -13.49 -1.40
N ILE A 170 2.59 -13.21 -2.62
CA ILE A 170 1.48 -12.30 -2.88
C ILE A 170 0.22 -13.12 -3.16
N VAL A 171 -0.88 -12.77 -2.48
CA VAL A 171 -2.20 -13.38 -2.64
C VAL A 171 -3.16 -12.32 -3.16
N PRO A 172 -3.39 -12.24 -4.47
CA PRO A 172 -4.34 -11.31 -5.09
C PRO A 172 -5.78 -11.63 -4.68
N SER A 173 -6.72 -10.72 -5.01
CA SER A 173 -8.14 -10.96 -4.79
C SER A 173 -8.62 -12.24 -5.44
N GLY A 174 -9.44 -12.99 -4.72
CA GLY A 174 -9.95 -14.26 -5.21
C GLY A 174 -10.94 -14.94 -4.26
N ARG A 175 -11.28 -16.16 -4.59
CA ARG A 175 -12.08 -17.02 -3.70
C ARG A 175 -11.31 -17.36 -2.43
N SER A 176 -12.03 -17.77 -1.39
CA SER A 176 -11.43 -18.25 -0.15
C SER A 176 -10.44 -19.40 -0.39
N LEU A 177 -9.27 -19.27 0.22
CA LEU A 177 -8.27 -20.33 0.24
C LEU A 177 -8.79 -21.52 1.05
N ASN A 178 -8.51 -22.74 0.61
CA ASN A 178 -8.86 -23.93 1.37
C ASN A 178 -8.00 -24.08 2.64
N GLU A 179 -8.49 -24.84 3.62
CA GLU A 179 -7.81 -25.02 4.92
C GLU A 179 -6.38 -25.58 4.78
N TYR A 180 -6.16 -26.43 3.80
CA TYR A 180 -4.86 -27.05 3.56
C TYR A 180 -3.84 -26.01 3.07
N THR A 181 -4.22 -25.18 2.08
CA THR A 181 -3.39 -24.07 1.60
C THR A 181 -3.13 -23.06 2.71
N LEU A 182 -4.15 -22.70 3.50
CA LEU A 182 -4.00 -21.80 4.64
C LEU A 182 -2.99 -22.34 5.66
N LYS A 183 -3.03 -23.64 5.97
CA LYS A 183 -2.07 -24.27 6.88
C LYS A 183 -0.64 -24.17 6.37
N ILE A 184 -0.42 -24.47 5.09
CA ILE A 184 0.92 -24.41 4.48
C ILE A 184 1.45 -22.97 4.49
N LEU A 185 0.63 -22.00 4.12
CA LEU A 185 1.02 -20.58 4.17
C LEU A 185 1.31 -20.13 5.61
N LYS A 186 0.51 -20.59 6.58
CA LYS A 186 0.72 -20.29 8.00
C LYS A 186 2.05 -20.85 8.50
N ASP A 187 2.35 -22.10 8.16
CA ASP A 187 3.61 -22.74 8.54
C ASP A 187 4.80 -22.02 7.89
N TRP A 188 4.68 -21.61 6.62
CA TRP A 188 5.70 -20.85 5.90
C TRP A 188 5.90 -19.43 6.48
N VAL A 189 4.84 -18.71 6.85
CA VAL A 189 4.92 -17.41 7.54
C VAL A 189 5.58 -17.57 8.90
N SER A 190 5.27 -18.65 9.65
CA SER A 190 5.88 -18.91 10.97
C SER A 190 7.40 -19.16 10.89
N GLN A 191 7.90 -19.54 9.70
CA GLN A 191 9.32 -19.72 9.42
C GLN A 191 10.01 -18.44 8.91
N GLY A 192 9.31 -17.29 8.89
CA GLY A 192 9.87 -15.99 8.52
C GLY A 192 9.44 -15.47 7.15
N GLY A 193 8.56 -16.17 6.43
CA GLY A 193 8.05 -15.71 5.14
C GLY A 193 7.11 -14.49 5.28
N THR A 194 7.17 -13.58 4.31
CA THR A 194 6.30 -12.40 4.22
C THR A 194 5.10 -12.67 3.31
N LEU A 195 3.89 -12.63 3.87
CA LEU A 195 2.65 -12.84 3.13
C LEU A 195 1.94 -11.50 2.90
N ILE A 196 1.73 -11.14 1.64
CA ILE A 196 1.01 -9.93 1.23
C ILE A 196 -0.32 -10.35 0.61
N ALA A 197 -1.43 -9.95 1.21
CA ALA A 197 -2.76 -10.20 0.66
C ALA A 197 -3.54 -8.91 0.53
N HIS A 198 -4.33 -8.80 -0.51
CA HIS A 198 -5.17 -7.63 -0.72
C HIS A 198 -6.59 -8.01 -1.15
N ASN A 199 -7.50 -7.05 -0.98
CA ASN A 199 -8.92 -7.18 -1.31
C ASN A 199 -9.60 -8.41 -0.65
N SER A 200 -10.39 -9.18 -1.41
CA SER A 200 -11.20 -10.28 -0.90
C SER A 200 -10.39 -11.42 -0.28
N SER A 201 -9.12 -11.60 -0.66
CA SER A 201 -8.25 -12.64 -0.08
C SER A 201 -7.94 -12.39 1.39
N THR A 202 -7.93 -11.13 1.83
CA THR A 202 -7.73 -10.78 3.24
C THR A 202 -8.78 -11.40 4.16
N ARG A 203 -10.01 -11.63 3.66
CA ARG A 203 -11.10 -12.26 4.42
C ARG A 203 -10.74 -13.67 4.88
N SER A 204 -10.12 -14.47 4.01
CA SER A 204 -9.68 -15.82 4.35
C SER A 204 -8.57 -15.81 5.40
N LEU A 205 -7.66 -14.83 5.32
CA LEU A 205 -6.52 -14.71 6.22
C LEU A 205 -6.89 -14.12 7.58
N ALA A 206 -7.92 -13.27 7.64
CA ALA A 206 -8.45 -12.66 8.85
C ALA A 206 -9.52 -13.52 9.57
N SER A 207 -9.83 -14.72 9.07
CA SER A 207 -10.77 -15.64 9.71
C SER A 207 -10.17 -16.29 10.96
N ASP A 208 -11.01 -16.92 11.79
CA ASP A 208 -10.55 -17.64 12.99
C ASP A 208 -9.54 -18.76 12.69
N LYS A 209 -9.62 -19.34 11.48
CA LYS A 209 -8.65 -20.32 10.96
C LYS A 209 -7.54 -19.70 10.14
N GLY A 210 -7.50 -18.35 10.05
CA GLY A 210 -6.58 -17.59 9.22
C GLY A 210 -5.17 -17.51 9.77
N ILE A 211 -4.41 -16.61 9.16
CA ILE A 211 -3.00 -16.35 9.45
C ILE A 211 -2.90 -14.99 10.15
N GLY A 212 -2.12 -14.94 11.22
CA GLY A 212 -1.90 -13.70 11.96
C GLY A 212 -2.97 -13.37 13.00
N SER A 213 -2.84 -12.17 13.57
CA SER A 213 -3.69 -11.68 14.67
C SER A 213 -4.84 -10.77 14.20
N VAL A 214 -4.88 -10.46 12.91
CA VAL A 214 -5.93 -9.60 12.34
C VAL A 214 -7.23 -10.37 12.28
N LYS A 215 -8.30 -9.77 12.80
CA LYS A 215 -9.64 -10.36 12.78
C LYS A 215 -10.59 -9.46 12.01
N GLN A 216 -11.61 -10.05 11.41
CA GLN A 216 -12.73 -9.28 10.88
C GLN A 216 -13.50 -8.66 12.04
N LEU A 217 -13.80 -7.39 11.95
CA LEU A 217 -14.74 -6.73 12.84
C LEU A 217 -16.14 -7.20 12.46
N GLN A 218 -16.59 -8.30 13.08
CA GLN A 218 -17.98 -8.72 12.99
C GLN A 218 -18.81 -7.77 13.87
N ASN A 219 -19.97 -7.37 13.36
CA ASN A 219 -20.95 -6.57 14.09
C ASN A 219 -20.53 -5.13 14.45
N THR A 220 -19.50 -4.57 13.80
CA THR A 220 -19.17 -3.14 14.00
C THR A 220 -20.32 -2.23 13.61
N PHE A 221 -21.12 -2.63 12.61
CA PHE A 221 -22.28 -1.89 12.14
C PHE A 221 -23.51 -2.00 13.04
N GLU A 222 -23.59 -3.02 13.91
CA GLU A 222 -24.69 -3.08 14.89
C GLU A 222 -24.64 -1.94 15.92
N ASN A 223 -23.43 -1.49 16.27
CA ASN A 223 -23.23 -0.35 17.16
C ASN A 223 -23.18 1.00 16.42
N SER A 224 -23.23 1.00 15.09
CA SER A 224 -23.21 2.22 14.29
C SER A 224 -24.61 2.79 14.03
N LYS A 225 -25.68 2.19 14.53
CA LYS A 225 -27.06 2.68 14.34
C LYS A 225 -27.22 4.13 14.80
N GLU A 226 -26.72 4.44 16.00
CA GLU A 226 -26.78 5.81 16.54
C GLU A 226 -25.96 6.79 15.69
N TYR A 227 -24.76 6.39 15.28
CA TYR A 227 -23.91 7.22 14.41
C TYR A 227 -24.55 7.47 13.04
N ASN A 228 -25.07 6.43 12.42
CA ASN A 228 -25.76 6.54 11.15
C ASN A 228 -27.03 7.39 11.25
N PHE A 229 -27.71 7.31 12.39
CA PHE A 229 -28.91 8.10 12.68
C PHE A 229 -28.55 9.60 12.83
N ASP A 230 -27.49 9.92 13.57
CA ASP A 230 -27.03 11.29 13.74
C ASP A 230 -26.52 11.89 12.42
N LEU A 231 -25.79 11.10 11.61
CA LEU A 231 -25.36 11.51 10.29
C LEU A 231 -26.53 11.78 9.34
N MET A 232 -27.58 10.97 9.39
CA MET A 232 -28.82 11.22 8.64
C MET A 232 -29.52 12.50 9.08
N ARG A 233 -29.56 12.77 10.38
CA ARG A 233 -30.14 14.02 10.91
C ARG A 233 -29.39 15.24 10.38
N GLU A 234 -28.05 15.16 10.35
CA GLU A 234 -27.20 16.24 9.84
C GLU A 234 -27.46 16.48 8.34
N ILE A 235 -27.48 15.42 7.53
CA ILE A 235 -27.76 15.52 6.09
C ILE A 235 -29.17 16.07 5.85
N TYR A 236 -30.17 15.60 6.63
CA TYR A 236 -31.54 16.08 6.51
C TYR A 236 -31.66 17.54 6.91
N ALA A 237 -30.90 18.00 7.91
CA ALA A 237 -30.84 19.39 8.32
C ALA A 237 -30.17 20.30 7.28
N LEU A 238 -29.23 19.78 6.53
CA LEU A 238 -28.51 20.49 5.45
C LEU A 238 -29.40 20.62 4.18
N ASP A 239 -30.22 19.62 3.88
CA ASP A 239 -30.97 19.53 2.64
C ASP A 239 -32.40 20.17 2.76
N ASN A 240 -32.94 20.31 3.98
CA ASN A 240 -34.20 20.90 4.21
C ASN A 240 -34.08 22.35 4.71
N TYR A 241 -34.65 23.29 3.95
CA TYR A 241 -35.05 24.59 4.48
C TYR A 241 -35.84 24.36 5.78
N ILE A 242 -35.40 25.00 6.86
CA ILE A 242 -36.09 24.98 8.15
C ILE A 242 -37.52 25.40 7.90
N ASN A 243 -38.42 24.45 7.88
CA ASN A 243 -39.85 24.74 7.82
C ASN A 243 -40.21 25.39 9.15
N LYS A 244 -40.87 26.58 9.11
CA LYS A 244 -41.24 27.34 10.29
C LYS A 244 -42.10 26.54 11.28
N ASP A 245 -42.72 25.48 10.81
CA ASP A 245 -43.54 24.59 11.66
C ASP A 245 -42.66 23.67 12.54
N MET A 246 -41.36 23.53 12.25
CA MET A 246 -40.39 22.76 13.06
C MET A 246 -39.85 23.53 14.27
N THR A 247 -40.08 24.86 14.34
CA THR A 247 -39.62 25.70 15.45
C THR A 247 -40.60 25.73 16.62
N ASN A 248 -41.72 25.04 16.56
CA ASN A 248 -42.64 24.90 17.69
C ASN A 248 -42.14 23.85 18.68
N GLU A 249 -41.64 24.31 19.84
CA GLU A 249 -41.00 23.53 20.90
C GLU A 249 -41.85 22.37 21.46
N ASN A 250 -43.06 22.15 21.01
CA ASN A 250 -43.96 21.12 21.52
C ASN A 250 -44.02 19.83 20.69
N ASN A 251 -43.29 19.70 19.60
CA ASN A 251 -43.28 18.51 18.75
C ASN A 251 -41.84 17.93 18.59
N VAL A 252 -41.16 17.65 19.69
CA VAL A 252 -39.81 17.07 19.67
C VAL A 252 -39.88 15.54 19.70
N ASN A 253 -40.89 14.92 19.14
CA ASN A 253 -40.86 13.49 18.81
C ASN A 253 -40.70 13.31 17.31
N PHE A 254 -39.56 13.74 16.77
CA PHE A 254 -39.06 13.21 15.52
C PHE A 254 -38.45 11.83 15.79
N GLU A 255 -39.23 10.81 15.83
CA GLU A 255 -38.80 9.48 15.51
C GLU A 255 -38.46 9.46 14.02
N LEU A 256 -37.23 9.77 13.69
CA LEU A 256 -36.66 9.47 12.37
C LEU A 256 -36.54 7.95 12.31
N SER A 257 -37.61 7.28 11.90
CA SER A 257 -37.53 5.88 11.54
C SER A 257 -36.74 5.76 10.24
N TYR A 258 -35.77 4.88 10.24
CA TYR A 258 -35.12 4.46 9.02
C TYR A 258 -36.18 3.91 8.06
N PRO A 259 -36.25 4.34 6.79
CA PRO A 259 -37.26 3.86 5.86
C PRO A 259 -37.25 2.35 5.63
N TRP A 260 -36.24 1.64 6.14
CA TRP A 260 -36.03 0.20 5.98
C TRP A 260 -36.03 -0.60 7.30
N GLU A 261 -36.22 0.03 8.47
CA GLU A 261 -36.23 -0.71 9.76
C GLU A 261 -37.57 -1.32 10.10
N GLU A 262 -38.68 -0.88 9.50
CA GLU A 262 -40.05 -1.33 9.80
C GLU A 262 -40.74 -1.97 8.59
N ILE A 263 -40.03 -2.79 7.80
CA ILE A 263 -40.66 -3.37 6.62
C ILE A 263 -41.24 -4.74 6.98
N GLU A 264 -42.49 -4.74 7.38
CA GLU A 264 -43.32 -5.95 7.40
C GLU A 264 -44.07 -6.18 6.06
N GLU A 265 -44.08 -5.23 5.13
CA GLU A 265 -44.75 -5.31 3.84
C GLU A 265 -43.79 -5.16 2.65
N PHE A 266 -44.18 -5.71 1.49
CA PHE A 266 -43.44 -5.55 0.24
C PHE A 266 -43.37 -4.08 -0.17
N LEU A 267 -42.18 -3.53 -0.26
CA LEU A 267 -41.93 -2.18 -0.71
C LEU A 267 -42.31 -1.98 -2.18
N SER A 268 -42.91 -0.85 -2.48
CA SER A 268 -43.10 -0.41 -3.85
C SER A 268 -41.72 -0.10 -4.52
N GLU A 269 -41.71 -0.04 -5.86
CA GLU A 269 -40.47 0.28 -6.61
C GLU A 269 -39.90 1.66 -6.22
N ASN A 270 -40.74 2.63 -5.89
CA ASN A 270 -40.30 3.96 -5.46
C ASN A 270 -39.67 3.94 -4.08
N GLU A 271 -40.23 3.20 -3.15
CA GLU A 271 -39.64 3.01 -1.81
C GLU A 271 -38.30 2.27 -1.86
N LEU A 272 -38.16 1.28 -2.73
CA LEU A 272 -36.86 0.61 -2.98
C LEU A 272 -35.82 1.59 -3.54
N LYS A 273 -36.20 2.47 -4.48
CA LYS A 273 -35.30 3.50 -5.01
C LYS A 273 -34.88 4.52 -3.96
N GLU A 274 -35.79 4.93 -3.09
CA GLU A 274 -35.46 5.83 -1.98
C GLU A 274 -34.54 5.15 -0.98
N ARG A 275 -34.79 3.90 -0.63
CA ARG A 275 -33.89 3.10 0.21
C ARG A 275 -32.50 3.01 -0.39
N ASP A 276 -32.38 2.68 -1.67
CA ASP A 276 -31.10 2.56 -2.36
C ASP A 276 -30.36 3.91 -2.42
N LYS A 277 -31.09 5.00 -2.59
CA LYS A 277 -30.56 6.36 -2.52
C LYS A 277 -29.97 6.67 -1.14
N TRP A 278 -30.67 6.33 -0.07
CA TRP A 278 -30.19 6.51 1.29
C TRP A 278 -28.98 5.62 1.58
N GLN A 279 -29.00 4.36 1.20
CA GLN A 279 -27.86 3.46 1.37
C GLN A 279 -26.61 3.96 0.61
N SER A 280 -26.77 4.56 -0.55
CA SER A 280 -25.67 5.12 -1.34
C SER A 280 -24.95 6.28 -0.65
N ILE A 281 -25.60 7.01 0.25
CA ILE A 281 -24.98 8.08 1.05
C ILE A 281 -23.95 7.51 2.03
N PHE A 282 -24.25 6.35 2.61
CA PHE A 282 -23.39 5.69 3.59
C PHE A 282 -22.39 4.70 2.98
N MET A 283 -22.53 4.42 1.69
CA MET A 283 -21.65 3.55 0.92
C MET A 283 -21.20 4.27 -0.35
N PRO A 284 -20.24 5.21 -0.23
CA PRO A 284 -19.80 6.04 -1.36
C PRO A 284 -18.97 5.22 -2.35
N SER A 285 -19.60 4.28 -3.05
CA SER A 285 -18.96 3.44 -4.05
C SER A 285 -18.33 4.27 -5.17
N GLY A 286 -17.10 3.94 -5.56
CA GLY A 286 -16.37 4.64 -6.60
C GLY A 286 -15.81 6.01 -6.20
N SER A 287 -15.85 6.35 -4.92
CA SER A 287 -15.32 7.61 -4.39
C SER A 287 -13.92 7.43 -3.82
N PHE A 288 -13.10 8.48 -3.91
CA PHE A 288 -11.85 8.55 -3.16
C PHE A 288 -12.11 9.13 -1.77
N VAL A 289 -11.73 8.39 -0.76
CA VAL A 289 -11.80 8.83 0.64
C VAL A 289 -10.39 9.06 1.17
N ALA A 290 -10.26 10.01 2.10
CA ALA A 290 -8.99 10.29 2.76
C ALA A 290 -8.70 9.20 3.80
N GLY A 291 -7.72 8.34 3.52
CA GLY A 291 -7.23 7.35 4.47
C GLY A 291 -6.16 7.97 5.36
N ARG A 292 -6.38 7.96 6.69
CA ARG A 292 -5.37 8.39 7.65
C ARG A 292 -4.38 7.27 7.93
N ILE A 293 -3.09 7.59 7.88
CA ILE A 293 -2.01 6.62 8.01
C ILE A 293 -1.22 6.86 9.30
N ASP A 294 -0.84 5.77 9.95
CA ASP A 294 0.16 5.78 11.00
C ASP A 294 1.56 5.79 10.36
N ASN A 295 2.19 6.96 10.31
CA ASN A 295 3.50 7.15 9.68
C ASN A 295 4.66 6.50 10.46
N GLU A 296 4.44 6.05 11.68
CA GLU A 296 5.47 5.37 12.47
C GLU A 296 5.55 3.87 12.15
N HIS A 297 4.51 3.34 11.51
CA HIS A 297 4.49 1.93 11.16
C HIS A 297 5.43 1.63 9.97
N TRP A 298 6.12 0.49 10.02
CA TRP A 298 7.11 0.11 9.00
C TRP A 298 6.54 -0.05 7.58
N LEU A 299 5.24 -0.39 7.42
CA LEU A 299 4.55 -0.47 6.11
C LEU A 299 4.33 0.90 5.46
N THR A 300 4.48 1.98 6.19
CA THR A 300 4.13 3.32 5.75
C THR A 300 5.35 4.21 5.51
N PHE A 301 6.53 3.59 5.30
CA PHE A 301 7.72 4.33 4.89
C PHE A 301 7.47 5.15 3.64
N GLY A 302 7.88 6.41 3.65
CA GLY A 302 7.78 7.32 2.51
C GLY A 302 6.36 7.81 2.19
N THR A 303 5.32 7.42 2.97
CA THR A 303 3.97 7.90 2.76
C THR A 303 3.68 9.19 3.54
N THR A 304 2.73 9.98 3.05
CA THR A 304 2.17 11.13 3.77
C THR A 304 1.17 10.67 4.83
N GLU A 305 0.81 11.55 5.77
CA GLU A 305 -0.19 11.26 6.82
C GLU A 305 -1.56 10.87 6.25
N THR A 306 -1.87 11.33 5.04
CA THR A 306 -3.14 11.07 4.38
C THR A 306 -2.92 10.60 2.96
N ILE A 307 -3.55 9.50 2.57
CA ILE A 307 -3.55 8.99 1.20
C ILE A 307 -4.97 8.88 0.64
N PRO A 308 -5.15 9.03 -0.67
CA PRO A 308 -6.43 8.76 -1.31
C PRO A 308 -6.67 7.24 -1.39
N VAL A 309 -7.78 6.78 -0.85
CA VAL A 309 -8.20 5.37 -0.91
C VAL A 309 -9.45 5.29 -1.77
N LEU A 310 -9.41 4.52 -2.85
CA LEU A 310 -10.59 4.23 -3.64
C LEU A 310 -11.49 3.27 -2.86
N TYR A 311 -12.68 3.74 -2.52
CA TYR A 311 -13.71 2.90 -1.94
C TYR A 311 -14.55 2.29 -3.06
N SER A 312 -14.43 0.99 -3.24
CA SER A 312 -15.25 0.21 -4.19
C SER A 312 -16.05 -0.85 -3.43
N ASN A 313 -17.31 -1.00 -3.82
CA ASN A 313 -18.15 -2.10 -3.31
C ASN A 313 -17.69 -3.44 -3.87
#